data_0c1f3ff176ad409975aacacb8777b22c
#
_entry.id   0c1f3ff176ad409975aacacb8777b22c
#
_cell.length_a   1.000
_cell.length_b   1.000
_cell.length_c   1.000
_cell.angle_alpha   90.00
_cell.angle_beta   90.00
_cell.angle_gamma   90.00
#
_symmetry.space_group_name_H-M   'P 1'
#
loop_
_entity.id
_entity.type
_entity.pdbx_description
1 polymer ?
#
loop_
_entity_poly.entity_id
_entity_poly.type
_entity_poly.pdbx_seq_one_letter_code
_entity_poly.pdbx_strand_id
1 'polypeptide(L)'
;MKEPDMAKGLCEVGVLTGEPTLPGLVYMYRGRNVYLPVASPAYIARHGMPLGPIDLVKHTVYAYQGPVRPETKFLERGEIREAPVYDRVVRMADITTIRQALLADQGVGVDMPLVQIYEELTAGRLVPVMPGWMRKPEECYVVTSRANWHIRRVRLFMQWFANRMHEAFDGYEKAVSSIVGLPPKSQISSDEVFQTKR
;
A
#
# COMPACT_ATOMS: atom_id res chain seq x y z
N MET A 1 12.46 -0.95 -7.42
CA MET A 1 13.13 0.00 -8.34
C MET A 1 13.13 1.36 -7.68
N LYS A 2 14.20 2.11 -7.77
CA LYS A 2 14.31 3.46 -7.21
C LYS A 2 14.36 4.48 -8.35
N GLU A 3 13.92 5.72 -8.13
CA GLU A 3 13.99 6.79 -9.14
C GLU A 3 15.37 6.93 -9.81
N PRO A 4 16.52 6.79 -9.09
CA PRO A 4 17.84 6.84 -9.72
C PRO A 4 18.11 5.81 -10.80
N ASP A 5 17.45 4.63 -10.74
CA ASP A 5 17.61 3.58 -11.75
C ASP A 5 17.02 4.01 -13.10
N MET A 6 15.92 4.77 -13.06
CA MET A 6 15.31 5.37 -14.25
C MET A 6 16.16 6.48 -14.84
N ALA A 7 16.73 7.34 -14.00
CA ALA A 7 17.63 8.41 -14.44
C ALA A 7 18.90 7.87 -15.13
N LYS A 8 19.33 6.65 -14.77
CA LYS A 8 20.46 5.95 -15.38
C LYS A 8 20.07 5.16 -16.65
N GLY A 9 18.81 5.20 -17.07
CA GLY A 9 18.35 4.47 -18.25
C GLY A 9 18.30 2.93 -18.11
N LEU A 10 18.31 2.41 -16.88
CA LEU A 10 18.25 0.97 -16.61
C LEU A 10 16.89 0.35 -16.93
N CYS A 11 15.85 1.19 -17.09
CA CYS A 11 14.53 0.76 -17.51
C CYS A 11 13.82 1.87 -18.30
N GLU A 12 12.91 1.48 -19.19
CA GLU A 12 12.11 2.46 -19.95
C GLU A 12 10.91 2.96 -19.16
N VAL A 13 10.30 2.11 -18.33
CA VAL A 13 9.13 2.42 -17.50
C VAL A 13 9.33 1.84 -16.11
N GLY A 14 8.92 2.57 -15.10
CA GLY A 14 8.95 2.15 -13.71
C GLY A 14 7.62 2.40 -12.99
N VAL A 15 7.46 1.78 -11.84
CA VAL A 15 6.34 2.04 -10.93
C VAL A 15 6.86 2.51 -9.58
N LEU A 16 6.22 3.54 -9.05
CA LEU A 16 6.58 4.14 -7.76
C LEU A 16 5.36 4.19 -6.84
N THR A 17 5.64 4.15 -5.56
CA THR A 17 4.72 4.50 -4.48
C THR A 17 5.23 5.78 -3.84
N GLY A 18 4.38 6.77 -3.67
CA GLY A 18 4.74 8.14 -3.36
C GLY A 18 5.00 8.98 -4.62
N GLU A 19 4.85 10.29 -4.49
CA GLU A 19 5.04 11.23 -5.59
C GLU A 19 6.51 11.23 -6.06
N PRO A 20 6.77 11.17 -7.39
CA PRO A 20 8.12 11.25 -7.93
C PRO A 20 8.79 12.58 -7.56
N THR A 21 10.05 12.52 -7.16
CA THR A 21 10.80 13.68 -6.68
C THR A 21 11.91 14.14 -7.63
N LEU A 22 12.44 13.24 -8.48
CA LEU A 22 13.52 13.59 -9.41
C LEU A 22 13.01 14.41 -10.59
N PRO A 23 13.76 15.47 -10.99
CA PRO A 23 13.45 16.23 -12.18
C PRO A 23 13.63 15.38 -13.45
N GLY A 24 12.92 15.75 -14.52
CA GLY A 24 13.02 15.08 -15.81
C GLY A 24 12.24 13.77 -15.94
N LEU A 25 11.45 13.41 -14.94
CA LEU A 25 10.50 12.32 -15.03
C LEU A 25 9.14 12.81 -15.57
N VAL A 26 8.50 11.98 -16.37
CA VAL A 26 7.09 12.07 -16.74
C VAL A 26 6.35 10.96 -16.02
N TYR A 27 5.24 11.27 -15.36
CA TYR A 27 4.52 10.29 -14.58
C TYR A 27 3.00 10.45 -14.70
N MET A 28 2.31 9.34 -14.54
CA MET A 28 0.85 9.24 -14.55
C MET A 28 0.38 8.56 -13.27
N TYR A 29 -0.69 9.06 -12.70
CA TYR A 29 -1.37 8.45 -11.57
C TYR A 29 -1.98 7.11 -11.97
N ARG A 30 -1.80 6.07 -11.15
CA ARG A 30 -2.32 4.73 -11.37
C ARG A 30 -3.17 4.17 -10.24
N GLY A 31 -3.55 5.02 -9.28
CA GLY A 31 -4.33 4.63 -8.10
C GLY A 31 -3.56 4.85 -6.80
N ARG A 32 -4.16 4.47 -5.68
CA ARG A 32 -3.54 4.57 -4.35
C ARG A 32 -3.43 3.21 -3.69
N ASN A 33 -2.40 3.03 -2.90
CA ASN A 33 -2.23 1.85 -2.07
C ASN A 33 -2.73 2.14 -0.65
N VAL A 34 -3.75 1.42 -0.23
CA VAL A 34 -4.30 1.47 1.12
C VAL A 34 -3.65 0.37 1.94
N TYR A 35 -3.34 0.65 3.19
CA TYR A 35 -2.67 -0.27 4.11
C TYR A 35 -3.53 -0.48 5.35
N LEU A 36 -3.88 -1.72 5.64
CA LEU A 36 -4.80 -2.07 6.71
C LEU A 36 -4.12 -2.95 7.76
N PRO A 37 -4.37 -2.71 9.05
CA PRO A 37 -4.05 -3.65 10.08
C PRO A 37 -5.06 -4.80 10.04
N VAL A 38 -4.58 -6.05 9.97
CA VAL A 38 -5.42 -7.24 9.82
C VAL A 38 -4.89 -8.43 10.62
N ALA A 39 -5.79 -9.35 10.96
CA ALA A 39 -5.46 -10.66 11.52
C ALA A 39 -6.49 -11.69 11.05
N SER A 40 -6.23 -12.99 11.28
CA SER A 40 -7.23 -14.02 11.06
C SER A 40 -8.29 -14.02 12.18
N PRO A 41 -9.55 -14.41 11.88
CA PRO A 41 -10.57 -14.58 12.91
C PRO A 41 -10.16 -15.55 14.04
N ALA A 42 -9.46 -16.63 13.69
CA ALA A 42 -9.00 -17.62 14.66
C ALA A 42 -7.93 -17.06 15.61
N TYR A 43 -7.03 -16.20 15.11
CA TYR A 43 -6.07 -15.48 15.95
C TYR A 43 -6.80 -14.56 16.93
N ILE A 44 -7.76 -13.77 16.45
CA ILE A 44 -8.54 -12.85 17.28
C ILE A 44 -9.36 -13.59 18.33
N ALA A 45 -9.95 -14.71 18.00
CA ALA A 45 -10.69 -15.52 18.96
C ALA A 45 -9.83 -16.01 20.14
N ARG A 46 -8.54 -16.27 19.90
CA ARG A 46 -7.59 -16.74 20.93
C ARG A 46 -6.92 -15.61 21.73
N HIS A 47 -6.67 -14.46 21.10
CA HIS A 47 -5.82 -13.42 21.67
C HIS A 47 -6.53 -12.09 21.93
N GLY A 48 -7.81 -11.99 21.53
CA GLY A 48 -8.58 -10.75 21.60
C GLY A 48 -8.34 -9.83 20.41
N MET A 49 -9.22 -8.83 20.26
CA MET A 49 -9.16 -7.80 19.22
C MET A 49 -8.36 -6.60 19.72
N PRO A 50 -7.23 -6.23 19.10
CA PRO A 50 -6.60 -4.95 19.42
C PRO A 50 -7.50 -3.80 18.93
N LEU A 51 -7.73 -2.79 19.75
CA LEU A 51 -8.58 -1.64 19.47
C LEU A 51 -7.78 -0.38 19.05
N GLY A 52 -6.50 -0.36 19.37
CA GLY A 52 -5.59 0.73 19.01
C GLY A 52 -4.13 0.31 18.94
N PRO A 53 -3.26 1.22 18.50
CA PRO A 53 -1.82 0.93 18.31
C PRO A 53 -1.11 0.46 19.57
N ILE A 54 -1.53 0.90 20.75
CA ILE A 54 -0.95 0.50 22.05
C ILE A 54 -1.27 -0.96 22.40
N ASP A 55 -2.41 -1.49 21.96
CA ASP A 55 -2.80 -2.87 22.27
C ASP A 55 -1.92 -3.90 21.59
N LEU A 56 -1.19 -3.50 20.53
CA LEU A 56 -0.27 -4.38 19.81
C LEU A 56 0.84 -4.96 20.70
N VAL A 57 1.12 -4.34 21.86
CA VAL A 57 2.05 -4.88 22.87
C VAL A 57 1.65 -6.29 23.33
N LYS A 58 0.36 -6.63 23.31
CA LYS A 58 -0.17 -7.94 23.75
C LYS A 58 -0.15 -9.00 22.63
N HIS A 59 0.22 -8.61 21.41
CA HIS A 59 0.13 -9.44 20.22
C HIS A 59 1.49 -9.76 19.61
N THR A 60 1.56 -10.86 18.84
CA THR A 60 2.66 -11.07 17.91
C THR A 60 2.37 -10.23 16.66
N VAL A 61 3.29 -9.36 16.30
CA VAL A 61 3.11 -8.41 15.20
C VAL A 61 4.05 -8.74 14.05
N TYR A 62 3.50 -8.74 12.85
CA TYR A 62 4.24 -8.85 11.60
C TYR A 62 4.29 -7.49 10.94
N ALA A 63 5.50 -6.93 10.81
CA ALA A 63 5.76 -5.62 10.23
C ALA A 63 6.59 -5.75 8.96
N TYR A 64 6.18 -5.05 7.90
CA TYR A 64 6.99 -4.98 6.69
C TYR A 64 8.18 -4.04 6.92
N GLN A 65 9.38 -4.51 6.61
CA GLN A 65 10.60 -3.73 6.56
C GLN A 65 11.44 -4.18 5.36
N GLY A 66 11.32 -3.49 4.24
CA GLY A 66 11.96 -3.91 3.00
C GLY A 66 12.33 -2.76 2.07
N PRO A 67 12.83 -3.08 0.88
CA PRO A 67 13.35 -2.08 -0.07
C PRO A 67 12.26 -1.22 -0.73
N VAL A 68 11.00 -1.68 -0.72
CA VAL A 68 9.89 -0.97 -1.41
C VAL A 68 9.41 0.21 -0.58
N ARG A 69 9.30 0.02 0.75
CA ARG A 69 8.89 1.07 1.68
C ARG A 69 9.53 0.86 3.07
N PRO A 70 9.70 1.91 3.86
CA PRO A 70 10.14 1.78 5.24
C PRO A 70 9.06 1.15 6.12
N GLU A 71 9.47 0.64 7.29
CA GLU A 71 8.57 0.22 8.36
C GLU A 71 7.59 1.35 8.73
N THR A 72 6.35 1.00 9.04
CA THR A 72 5.32 1.94 9.47
C THR A 72 5.64 2.50 10.83
N LYS A 73 5.91 3.80 10.90
CA LYS A 73 6.22 4.51 12.15
C LYS A 73 4.97 4.99 12.88
N PHE A 74 3.89 5.22 12.15
CA PHE A 74 2.66 5.76 12.71
C PHE A 74 1.45 5.14 12.01
N LEU A 75 0.39 4.95 12.80
CA LEU A 75 -0.95 4.69 12.32
C LEU A 75 -1.81 5.94 12.55
N GLU A 76 -2.81 6.14 11.71
CA GLU A 76 -3.66 7.33 11.72
C GLU A 76 -5.15 6.92 11.82
N ARG A 77 -5.92 7.70 12.58
CA ARG A 77 -7.38 7.61 12.68
C ARG A 77 -7.96 9.02 12.70
N GLY A 78 -8.46 9.49 11.56
CA GLY A 78 -8.79 10.91 11.38
C GLY A 78 -7.55 11.77 11.62
N GLU A 79 -7.65 12.74 12.51
CA GLU A 79 -6.53 13.65 12.87
C GLU A 79 -5.58 13.05 13.92
N ILE A 80 -5.92 11.89 14.50
CA ILE A 80 -5.10 11.26 15.53
C ILE A 80 -4.02 10.43 14.86
N ARG A 81 -2.78 10.55 15.35
CA ARG A 81 -1.60 9.86 14.86
C ARG A 81 -0.83 9.25 16.03
N GLU A 82 -0.66 7.94 16.02
CA GLU A 82 0.02 7.21 17.09
C GLU A 82 1.06 6.24 16.54
N ALA A 83 2.15 6.08 17.26
CA ALA A 83 3.14 5.04 16.97
C ALA A 83 2.64 3.69 17.51
N PRO A 84 2.71 2.62 16.71
CA PRO A 84 2.43 1.29 17.21
C PRO A 84 3.49 0.83 18.21
N VAL A 85 3.06 0.13 19.27
CA VAL A 85 3.95 -0.37 20.33
C VAL A 85 4.02 -1.89 20.25
N TYR A 86 5.21 -2.45 20.18
CA TYR A 86 5.45 -3.89 20.04
C TYR A 86 6.34 -4.45 21.14
N ASP A 87 5.94 -5.55 21.76
CA ASP A 87 6.82 -6.41 22.54
C ASP A 87 7.38 -7.55 21.70
N ARG A 88 6.54 -8.12 20.83
CA ARG A 88 6.88 -9.23 19.95
C ARG A 88 6.65 -8.83 18.51
N VAL A 89 7.72 -8.55 17.78
CA VAL A 89 7.63 -8.14 16.38
C VAL A 89 8.54 -8.98 15.49
N VAL A 90 7.97 -9.47 14.38
CA VAL A 90 8.68 -10.15 13.30
C VAL A 90 8.74 -9.20 12.11
N ARG A 91 9.94 -8.77 11.73
CA ARG A 91 10.19 -7.89 10.59
C ARG A 91 10.56 -8.68 9.38
N MET A 92 9.87 -8.45 8.27
CA MET A 92 10.07 -9.16 7.01
C MET A 92 10.08 -8.20 5.82
N ALA A 93 10.92 -8.51 4.82
CA ALA A 93 10.99 -7.75 3.57
C ALA A 93 10.06 -8.32 2.48
N ASP A 94 9.38 -9.44 2.74
CA ASP A 94 8.43 -10.06 1.82
C ASP A 94 7.01 -10.04 2.39
N ILE A 95 6.13 -9.31 1.70
CA ILE A 95 4.74 -9.15 2.09
C ILE A 95 3.92 -10.44 1.92
N THR A 96 4.31 -11.30 0.97
CA THR A 96 3.64 -12.57 0.73
C THR A 96 3.85 -13.52 1.90
N THR A 97 5.06 -13.57 2.44
CA THR A 97 5.37 -14.36 3.64
C THR A 97 4.61 -13.85 4.86
N ILE A 98 4.51 -12.51 5.04
CA ILE A 98 3.67 -11.93 6.10
C ILE A 98 2.23 -12.40 5.94
N ARG A 99 1.64 -12.27 4.75
CA ARG A 99 0.26 -12.72 4.47
C ARG A 99 0.05 -14.18 4.83
N GLN A 100 0.98 -15.07 4.47
CA GLN A 100 0.89 -16.49 4.82
C GLN A 100 0.93 -16.73 6.33
N ALA A 101 1.78 -16.01 7.07
CA ALA A 101 1.82 -16.10 8.53
C ALA A 101 0.50 -15.67 9.17
N LEU A 102 -0.14 -14.61 8.64
CA LEU A 102 -1.46 -14.15 9.13
C LEU A 102 -2.55 -15.18 8.86
N LEU A 103 -2.55 -15.80 7.68
CA LEU A 103 -3.48 -16.88 7.31
C LEU A 103 -3.26 -18.17 8.11
N ALA A 104 -2.06 -18.37 8.64
CA ALA A 104 -1.71 -19.44 9.56
C ALA A 104 -1.93 -19.07 11.04
N ASP A 105 -2.71 -18.04 11.32
CA ASP A 105 -3.10 -17.58 12.67
C ASP A 105 -1.92 -17.21 13.58
N GLN A 106 -0.84 -16.64 13.03
CA GLN A 106 0.38 -16.40 13.80
C GLN A 106 0.46 -15.00 14.43
N GLY A 107 -0.41 -14.04 14.01
CA GLY A 107 -0.32 -12.70 14.56
C GLY A 107 -1.17 -11.65 13.85
N VAL A 108 -0.79 -10.39 14.06
CA VAL A 108 -1.38 -9.18 13.47
C VAL A 108 -0.40 -8.61 12.45
N GLY A 109 -0.87 -8.40 11.22
CA GLY A 109 -0.16 -7.60 10.22
C GLY A 109 -0.54 -6.13 10.39
N VAL A 110 0.44 -5.26 10.64
CA VAL A 110 0.15 -3.88 11.02
C VAL A 110 -0.22 -2.97 9.84
N ASP A 111 0.24 -3.31 8.64
CA ASP A 111 0.11 -2.43 7.46
C ASP A 111 0.10 -3.23 6.14
N MET A 112 -0.82 -4.18 6.06
CA MET A 112 -0.95 -5.03 4.87
C MET A 112 -1.54 -4.24 3.70
N PRO A 113 -0.87 -4.22 2.52
CA PRO A 113 -1.42 -3.55 1.34
C PRO A 113 -2.73 -4.21 0.89
N LEU A 114 -3.76 -3.40 0.68
CA LEU A 114 -5.09 -3.89 0.27
C LEU A 114 -5.02 -4.77 -0.98
N VAL A 115 -4.20 -4.42 -1.96
CA VAL A 115 -3.96 -5.20 -3.19
C VAL A 115 -3.50 -6.64 -2.91
N GLN A 116 -2.91 -6.91 -1.75
CA GLN A 116 -2.41 -8.24 -1.37
C GLN A 116 -3.40 -9.05 -0.53
N ILE A 117 -4.44 -8.42 0.00
CA ILE A 117 -5.34 -9.04 1.00
C ILE A 117 -6.83 -8.85 0.71
N TYR A 118 -7.23 -8.19 -0.40
CA TYR A 118 -8.65 -7.91 -0.65
C TYR A 118 -9.50 -9.19 -0.80
N GLU A 119 -8.92 -10.26 -1.37
CA GLU A 119 -9.59 -11.57 -1.48
C GLU A 119 -9.79 -12.23 -0.11
N GLU A 120 -8.80 -12.11 0.78
CA GLU A 120 -8.90 -12.64 2.13
C GLU A 120 -9.91 -11.88 2.97
N LEU A 121 -9.97 -10.57 2.82
CA LEU A 121 -10.96 -9.72 3.50
C LEU A 121 -12.37 -10.04 3.01
N THR A 122 -12.59 -10.13 1.70
CA THR A 122 -13.91 -10.45 1.13
C THR A 122 -14.37 -11.87 1.45
N ALA A 123 -13.43 -12.81 1.58
CA ALA A 123 -13.69 -14.18 1.97
C ALA A 123 -13.76 -14.39 3.51
N GLY A 124 -13.53 -13.35 4.31
CA GLY A 124 -13.51 -13.44 5.78
C GLY A 124 -12.36 -14.24 6.38
N ARG A 125 -11.32 -14.55 5.57
CA ARG A 125 -10.11 -15.25 6.08
C ARG A 125 -9.18 -14.33 6.85
N LEU A 126 -9.19 -13.06 6.53
CA LEU A 126 -8.60 -11.97 7.33
C LEU A 126 -9.69 -10.98 7.68
N VAL A 127 -9.57 -10.35 8.83
CA VAL A 127 -10.47 -9.29 9.28
C VAL A 127 -9.67 -8.07 9.68
N PRO A 128 -10.20 -6.85 9.47
CA PRO A 128 -9.59 -5.63 9.96
C PRO A 128 -9.54 -5.65 11.49
N VAL A 129 -8.43 -5.18 12.04
CA VAL A 129 -8.28 -4.93 13.47
C VAL A 129 -8.03 -3.44 13.70
N MET A 130 -8.07 -2.98 14.95
CA MET A 130 -7.91 -1.57 15.31
C MET A 130 -8.84 -0.67 14.47
N PRO A 131 -10.17 -0.67 14.71
CA PRO A 131 -11.15 0.02 13.88
C PRO A 131 -10.81 1.49 13.61
N GLY A 132 -10.74 1.86 12.33
CA GLY A 132 -10.42 3.20 11.87
C GLY A 132 -8.92 3.55 11.87
N TRP A 133 -8.06 2.75 12.47
CA TRP A 133 -6.62 2.94 12.41
C TRP A 133 -6.04 2.31 11.15
N MET A 134 -5.17 3.04 10.44
CA MET A 134 -4.44 2.54 9.27
C MET A 134 -3.17 3.33 9.04
N ARG A 135 -2.26 2.79 8.26
CA ARG A 135 -1.17 3.59 7.68
C ARG A 135 -1.75 4.56 6.66
N LYS A 136 -1.22 5.79 6.61
CA LYS A 136 -1.61 6.76 5.57
C LYS A 136 -1.50 6.13 4.18
N PRO A 137 -2.57 6.16 3.36
CA PRO A 137 -2.51 5.70 1.99
C PRO A 137 -1.43 6.43 1.18
N GLU A 138 -0.85 5.75 0.22
CA GLU A 138 0.19 6.32 -0.65
C GLU A 138 -0.27 6.30 -2.10
N GLU A 139 -0.18 7.45 -2.77
CA GLU A 139 -0.47 7.57 -4.19
C GLU A 139 0.58 6.80 -5.00
N CYS A 140 0.13 6.14 -6.07
CA CYS A 140 0.95 5.27 -6.89
C CYS A 140 1.04 5.81 -8.32
N TYR A 141 2.23 5.74 -8.89
CA TYR A 141 2.50 6.29 -10.21
C TYR A 141 3.22 5.29 -11.11
N VAL A 142 2.98 5.39 -12.41
CA VAL A 142 3.84 4.83 -13.45
C VAL A 142 4.69 5.98 -13.99
N VAL A 143 5.98 5.74 -14.18
CA VAL A 143 6.95 6.79 -14.49
C VAL A 143 7.88 6.40 -15.62
N THR A 144 8.36 7.39 -16.36
CA THR A 144 9.37 7.25 -17.39
C THR A 144 10.27 8.48 -17.45
N SER A 145 11.42 8.39 -18.12
CA SER A 145 12.22 9.58 -18.42
C SER A 145 11.57 10.42 -19.52
N ARG A 146 11.88 11.73 -19.57
CA ARG A 146 11.42 12.62 -20.65
C ARG A 146 11.86 12.11 -22.02
N ALA A 147 13.05 11.53 -22.13
CA ALA A 147 13.57 10.96 -23.36
C ALA A 147 12.70 9.78 -23.84
N ASN A 148 12.38 8.85 -22.94
CA ASN A 148 11.56 7.69 -23.27
C ASN A 148 10.09 8.03 -23.52
N TRP A 149 9.55 9.12 -22.94
CA TRP A 149 8.18 9.57 -23.19
C TRP A 149 7.87 9.85 -24.66
N HIS A 150 8.87 10.28 -25.45
CA HIS A 150 8.69 10.49 -26.88
C HIS A 150 8.55 9.18 -27.68
N ILE A 151 8.91 8.04 -27.09
CA ILE A 151 8.79 6.73 -27.72
C ILE A 151 7.31 6.29 -27.65
N ARG A 152 6.68 6.10 -28.82
CA ARG A 152 5.25 5.80 -28.92
C ARG A 152 4.82 4.60 -28.07
N ARG A 153 5.59 3.48 -28.11
CA ARG A 153 5.26 2.26 -27.36
C ARG A 153 5.28 2.51 -25.84
N VAL A 154 6.22 3.31 -25.35
CA VAL A 154 6.32 3.67 -23.92
C VAL A 154 5.10 4.45 -23.48
N ARG A 155 4.71 5.49 -24.24
CA ARG A 155 3.55 6.32 -23.94
C ARG A 155 2.25 5.52 -23.94
N LEU A 156 2.02 4.69 -24.98
CA LEU A 156 0.84 3.84 -25.06
C LEU A 156 0.76 2.83 -23.91
N PHE A 157 1.90 2.21 -23.58
CA PHE A 157 1.97 1.29 -22.43
C PHE A 157 1.63 2.01 -21.12
N MET A 158 2.22 3.17 -20.87
CA MET A 158 1.96 3.92 -19.63
C MET A 158 0.50 4.32 -19.49
N GLN A 159 -0.14 4.82 -20.56
CA GLN A 159 -1.55 5.18 -20.57
C GLN A 159 -2.42 3.96 -20.27
N TRP A 160 -2.22 2.87 -21.01
CA TRP A 160 -2.95 1.62 -20.77
C TRP A 160 -2.75 1.11 -19.34
N PHE A 161 -1.50 1.06 -18.87
CA PHE A 161 -1.17 0.54 -17.55
C PHE A 161 -1.73 1.41 -16.42
N ALA A 162 -1.62 2.74 -16.53
CA ALA A 162 -2.18 3.66 -15.54
C ALA A 162 -3.68 3.46 -15.37
N ASN A 163 -4.43 3.44 -16.49
CA ASN A 163 -5.88 3.28 -16.47
C ASN A 163 -6.27 1.91 -15.92
N ARG A 164 -5.62 0.84 -16.38
CA ARG A 164 -5.91 -0.52 -15.93
C ARG A 164 -5.65 -0.72 -14.45
N MET A 165 -4.56 -0.15 -13.95
CA MET A 165 -4.23 -0.21 -12.52
C MET A 165 -5.18 0.65 -11.69
N HIS A 166 -5.58 1.82 -12.18
CA HIS A 166 -6.55 2.67 -11.51
C HIS A 166 -7.89 1.95 -11.33
N GLU A 167 -8.42 1.33 -12.38
CA GLU A 167 -9.62 0.50 -12.31
C GLU A 167 -9.48 -0.64 -11.29
N ALA A 168 -8.32 -1.31 -11.26
CA ALA A 168 -8.07 -2.41 -10.32
C ALA A 168 -8.05 -1.92 -8.86
N PHE A 169 -7.33 -0.84 -8.54
CA PHE A 169 -7.31 -0.27 -7.20
C PHE A 169 -8.70 0.17 -6.74
N ASP A 170 -9.46 0.81 -7.63
CA ASP A 170 -10.84 1.20 -7.36
C ASP A 170 -11.75 -0.02 -7.11
N GLY A 171 -11.55 -1.08 -7.87
CA GLY A 171 -12.24 -2.34 -7.69
C GLY A 171 -11.97 -2.97 -6.33
N TYR A 172 -10.72 -2.99 -5.87
CA TYR A 172 -10.35 -3.50 -4.54
C TYR A 172 -10.97 -2.68 -3.42
N GLU A 173 -10.93 -1.35 -3.50
CA GLU A 173 -11.55 -0.49 -2.51
C GLU A 173 -13.07 -0.69 -2.45
N LYS A 174 -13.74 -0.79 -3.60
CA LYS A 174 -15.18 -1.08 -3.66
C LYS A 174 -15.52 -2.44 -3.04
N ALA A 175 -14.72 -3.47 -3.32
CA ALA A 175 -14.95 -4.82 -2.81
C ALA A 175 -14.93 -4.88 -1.28
N VAL A 176 -14.13 -4.04 -0.61
CA VAL A 176 -14.01 -4.03 0.85
C VAL A 176 -14.76 -2.88 1.53
N SER A 177 -15.47 -2.04 0.79
CA SER A 177 -16.12 -0.82 1.32
C SER A 177 -17.16 -1.09 2.42
N SER A 178 -17.80 -2.26 2.41
CA SER A 178 -18.72 -2.70 3.46
C SER A 178 -18.02 -3.27 4.70
N ILE A 179 -16.73 -3.57 4.60
CA ILE A 179 -15.92 -4.22 5.65
C ILE A 179 -15.07 -3.18 6.39
N VAL A 180 -14.54 -2.20 5.63
CA VAL A 180 -13.59 -1.21 6.14
C VAL A 180 -14.03 0.19 5.74
N GLY A 181 -14.08 1.11 6.70
CA GLY A 181 -14.20 2.54 6.42
C GLY A 181 -12.87 3.07 5.85
N LEU A 182 -12.84 3.30 4.54
CA LEU A 182 -11.67 3.84 3.86
C LEU A 182 -11.65 5.37 3.90
N PRO A 183 -10.48 6.01 3.95
CA PRO A 183 -10.37 7.46 3.88
C PRO A 183 -10.79 7.97 2.49
N PRO A 184 -11.22 9.24 2.37
CA PRO A 184 -11.61 9.83 1.09
C PRO A 184 -10.45 9.73 0.09
N LYS A 185 -10.80 9.62 -1.20
CA LYS A 185 -9.82 9.60 -2.30
C LYS A 185 -9.26 10.99 -2.55
N SER A 186 -8.01 11.05 -3.00
CA SER A 186 -7.46 12.25 -3.61
C SER A 186 -8.22 12.57 -4.90
N GLN A 187 -8.24 13.85 -5.28
CA GLN A 187 -8.90 14.31 -6.53
C GLN A 187 -8.00 14.15 -7.77
N ILE A 188 -7.02 13.25 -7.72
CA ILE A 188 -6.09 13.02 -8.83
C ILE A 188 -6.76 12.13 -9.88
N SER A 189 -6.76 12.57 -11.14
CA SER A 189 -7.26 11.79 -12.27
C SER A 189 -6.16 10.97 -12.92
N SER A 190 -6.52 9.78 -13.42
CA SER A 190 -5.62 8.94 -14.23
C SER A 190 -5.25 9.59 -15.58
N ASP A 191 -6.07 10.52 -16.07
CA ASP A 191 -5.82 11.21 -17.34
C ASP A 191 -4.78 12.34 -17.22
N GLU A 192 -4.42 12.74 -16.00
CA GLU A 192 -3.43 13.77 -15.77
C GLU A 192 -2.02 13.22 -15.95
N VAL A 193 -1.28 13.80 -16.89
CA VAL A 193 0.16 13.57 -17.06
C VAL A 193 0.91 14.65 -16.31
N PHE A 194 1.62 14.25 -15.27
CA PHE A 194 2.43 15.17 -14.48
C PHE A 194 3.84 15.26 -15.05
N GLN A 195 4.29 16.47 -15.31
CA GLN A 195 5.69 16.75 -15.59
C GLN A 195 6.30 17.36 -14.35
N THR A 196 7.44 16.83 -13.90
CA THR A 196 8.15 17.41 -12.77
C THR A 196 8.42 18.90 -12.97
N LYS A 197 8.24 19.66 -11.91
CA LYS A 197 8.60 21.08 -11.85
C LYS A 197 10.04 21.27 -12.35
N ARG A 198 10.22 22.33 -13.12
CA ARG A 198 11.52 22.76 -13.64
C ARG A 198 12.50 23.04 -12.52
#